data_c0fa3aab912c7557832656976dfe504d
#
_entry.id   c0fa3aab912c7557832656976dfe504d
#
_cell.length_a   1.000
_cell.length_b   1.000
_cell.length_c   1.000
_cell.angle_alpha   90.00
_cell.angle_beta   90.00
_cell.angle_gamma   90.00
#
_symmetry.space_group_name_H-M   'P 1'
#
loop_
_entity.id
_entity.type
_entity.pdbx_description
1 polymer ?
#
loop_
_entity_poly.entity_id
_entity_poly.type
_entity_poly.pdbx_seq_one_letter_code
_entity_poly.pdbx_strand_id
1 'polypeptide(L)'
;MKKFNLLLFFLLVVVVFGSQGTLIFKGTDQYNLFLGRNLIDGRTLFIANTAIPEGFASLQVEQPTVKTAAVTNTFLRVTPQFLIHNFEPFKQKGWLQSVVPLYLRYRYDTLKPWLVLGFESEVSDNITGFINLDIPKDYRSYISHGDNFDSKPYMNFPVELFEGKLEALDMSWPTFGYVSYASNNFYASLGRYKVAWGPMRNGLTISDASSYYDNISSSYTTPLWKNGRFTYSFLVITPTSLLNEEEWVKQGKVWDLNQRRPYTEGAKTIIGHRFDVQFSTWGRLGVGELNVVGGKHPDLNDANPFIIFHNTYGEDFSNVMASLDLSLVPFKGIELYGEIAIDDVSFGSTEAGARGKPTALAYGGGLRYAMDIKGTLLLASVELYHTDTWMYNRWQPLLTFTNRIYTKSELPGSRDFTDYPLGFKYGSDLNGFSIMANAIMTNGLSISFVYEHFKQGEVTLKTPYLNMEEPEDDPGEFTAPEDWSGPVGETVNANILKLNMMIPYRNFTFGSDFSLYFGDYFKKNGGYEKPIFEIRPYLSYVF
;
A
#
# COMPACT_ATOMS: atom_id res chain seq x y z
N MET A 1 14.11 36.61 -28.09
CA MET A 1 12.85 36.90 -27.40
C MET A 1 11.59 36.30 -28.03
N LYS A 2 11.58 35.78 -29.27
CA LYS A 2 10.37 35.16 -29.89
C LYS A 2 10.21 33.65 -29.62
N LYS A 3 11.20 32.96 -29.09
CA LYS A 3 11.10 31.52 -28.76
C LYS A 3 10.62 31.23 -27.33
N PHE A 4 10.59 32.22 -26.45
CA PHE A 4 10.14 32.05 -25.08
C PHE A 4 8.60 32.16 -24.95
N ASN A 5 7.95 32.84 -25.88
CA ASN A 5 6.49 32.97 -25.89
C ASN A 5 5.73 31.74 -26.40
N LEU A 6 6.43 30.79 -27.06
CA LEU A 6 5.81 29.57 -27.55
C LEU A 6 5.66 28.52 -26.44
N LEU A 7 6.50 28.59 -25.41
CA LEU A 7 6.42 27.70 -24.25
C LEU A 7 5.30 28.15 -23.27
N LEU A 8 4.98 29.43 -23.28
CA LEU A 8 3.92 29.98 -22.40
C LEU A 8 2.50 29.77 -22.97
N PHE A 9 2.37 29.49 -24.28
CA PHE A 9 1.07 29.33 -24.93
C PHE A 9 0.49 27.92 -24.82
N PHE A 10 1.29 26.92 -24.41
CA PHE A 10 0.82 25.56 -24.14
C PHE A 10 0.28 25.33 -22.73
N LEU A 11 0.17 26.38 -21.92
CA LEU A 11 -0.13 26.31 -20.49
C LEU A 11 -1.56 26.67 -20.10
N LEU A 12 -2.50 26.72 -21.02
CA LEU A 12 -3.87 27.13 -20.70
C LEU A 12 -4.89 26.17 -21.32
N VAL A 13 -5.48 25.44 -20.49
CA VAL A 13 -6.80 24.80 -20.35
C VAL A 13 -6.64 23.38 -19.82
N VAL A 14 -6.63 23.24 -18.51
CA VAL A 14 -6.90 21.95 -17.88
C VAL A 14 -8.42 21.83 -17.74
N VAL A 15 -9.05 21.20 -18.70
CA VAL A 15 -10.34 20.56 -18.51
C VAL A 15 -10.02 19.08 -18.35
N VAL A 16 -10.07 18.59 -17.11
CA VAL A 16 -9.85 17.18 -16.81
C VAL A 16 -11.07 16.41 -17.33
N PHE A 17 -10.96 15.89 -18.52
CA PHE A 17 -11.84 14.82 -19.00
C PHE A 17 -11.08 13.51 -18.78
N GLY A 18 -11.61 12.63 -17.92
CA GLY A 18 -11.00 11.34 -17.68
C GLY A 18 -11.24 10.40 -18.87
N SER A 19 -10.21 9.70 -19.33
CA SER A 19 -10.39 8.56 -20.22
C SER A 19 -10.87 7.33 -19.46
N GLN A 20 -11.47 6.35 -20.14
CA GLN A 20 -11.90 5.09 -19.50
C GLN A 20 -10.75 4.34 -18.82
N GLY A 21 -9.51 4.57 -19.27
CA GLY A 21 -8.29 3.99 -18.73
C GLY A 21 -7.74 4.68 -17.48
N THR A 22 -8.19 5.89 -17.13
CA THR A 22 -7.73 6.59 -15.93
C THR A 22 -8.03 5.80 -14.68
N LEU A 23 -7.04 5.63 -13.79
CA LEU A 23 -7.17 4.83 -12.58
C LEU A 23 -7.57 5.70 -11.38
N ILE A 24 -8.61 5.29 -10.66
CA ILE A 24 -9.08 5.88 -9.40
C ILE A 24 -8.48 5.10 -8.23
N PHE A 25 -7.65 5.75 -7.42
CA PHE A 25 -6.91 5.10 -6.34
C PHE A 25 -7.62 5.20 -4.99
N LYS A 26 -7.66 4.07 -4.26
CA LYS A 26 -8.19 3.98 -2.89
C LYS A 26 -7.51 5.04 -1.98
N GLY A 27 -8.31 5.64 -1.10
CA GLY A 27 -7.83 6.69 -0.19
C GLY A 27 -7.77 8.09 -0.79
N THR A 28 -8.03 8.26 -2.10
CA THR A 28 -8.20 9.59 -2.71
C THR A 28 -9.62 10.13 -2.52
N ASP A 29 -9.79 11.45 -2.62
CA ASP A 29 -11.11 12.07 -2.55
C ASP A 29 -12.04 11.59 -3.67
N GLN A 30 -11.48 11.34 -4.87
CA GLN A 30 -12.22 10.77 -6.00
C GLN A 30 -12.76 9.38 -5.69
N TYR A 31 -11.96 8.51 -5.10
CA TYR A 31 -12.40 7.18 -4.65
C TYR A 31 -13.48 7.29 -3.56
N ASN A 32 -13.27 8.17 -2.58
CA ASN A 32 -14.22 8.38 -1.48
C ASN A 32 -15.57 8.93 -1.99
N LEU A 33 -15.53 9.84 -2.96
CA LEU A 33 -16.75 10.33 -3.65
C LEU A 33 -17.47 9.20 -4.38
N PHE A 34 -16.73 8.38 -5.13
CA PHE A 34 -17.29 7.25 -5.86
C PHE A 34 -17.91 6.21 -4.91
N LEU A 35 -17.18 5.81 -3.87
CA LEU A 35 -17.66 4.88 -2.85
C LEU A 35 -18.89 5.45 -2.12
N GLY A 36 -18.80 6.68 -1.63
CA GLY A 36 -19.88 7.30 -0.87
C GLY A 36 -21.17 7.43 -1.66
N ARG A 37 -21.10 7.81 -2.94
CA ARG A 37 -22.30 7.87 -3.83
C ARG A 37 -22.94 6.50 -4.00
N ASN A 38 -22.11 5.44 -4.24
CA ASN A 38 -22.65 4.08 -4.32
C ASN A 38 -23.38 3.69 -3.04
N LEU A 39 -22.81 3.96 -1.88
CA LEU A 39 -23.44 3.64 -0.59
C LEU A 39 -24.75 4.39 -0.37
N ILE A 40 -24.81 5.69 -0.69
CA ILE A 40 -26.04 6.50 -0.60
C ILE A 40 -27.15 5.92 -1.50
N ASP A 41 -26.78 5.36 -2.65
CA ASP A 41 -27.72 4.69 -3.57
C ASP A 41 -28.09 3.27 -3.09
N GLY A 42 -27.49 2.76 -2.03
CA GLY A 42 -27.71 1.41 -1.51
C GLY A 42 -26.97 0.33 -2.31
N ARG A 43 -25.79 0.64 -2.81
CA ARG A 43 -24.98 -0.26 -3.65
C ARG A 43 -23.58 -0.50 -3.06
N THR A 44 -23.07 -1.72 -3.17
CA THR A 44 -21.65 -2.02 -2.93
C THR A 44 -20.84 -1.70 -4.19
N LEU A 45 -19.52 -1.59 -4.04
CA LEU A 45 -18.63 -1.69 -5.18
C LEU A 45 -18.60 -3.14 -5.69
N PHE A 46 -18.62 -3.35 -7.01
CA PHE A 46 -18.57 -4.69 -7.59
C PHE A 46 -17.15 -5.30 -7.54
N ILE A 47 -16.14 -4.47 -7.31
CA ILE A 47 -14.73 -4.84 -7.17
C ILE A 47 -14.13 -4.04 -6.01
N ALA A 48 -13.35 -4.70 -5.17
CA ALA A 48 -12.67 -4.06 -4.03
C ALA A 48 -11.16 -4.02 -4.25
N ASN A 49 -10.74 -3.36 -5.31
CA ASN A 49 -9.33 -3.14 -5.66
C ASN A 49 -8.94 -1.67 -5.47
N THR A 50 -7.66 -1.43 -5.27
CA THR A 50 -7.12 -0.08 -5.07
C THR A 50 -7.28 0.80 -6.28
N ALA A 51 -7.02 0.26 -7.46
CA ALA A 51 -7.09 0.99 -8.70
C ALA A 51 -8.31 0.51 -9.48
N ILE A 52 -9.30 1.38 -9.61
CA ILE A 52 -10.51 1.13 -10.38
C ILE A 52 -10.46 2.03 -11.61
N PRO A 53 -10.45 1.49 -12.85
CA PRO A 53 -10.54 2.30 -14.04
C PRO A 53 -11.84 3.11 -14.09
N GLU A 54 -11.79 4.35 -14.54
CA GLU A 54 -12.99 5.19 -14.67
C GLU A 54 -14.06 4.54 -15.57
N GLY A 55 -13.63 3.81 -16.61
CA GLY A 55 -14.56 3.02 -17.43
C GLY A 55 -15.31 1.94 -16.63
N PHE A 56 -14.69 1.33 -15.63
CA PHE A 56 -15.36 0.39 -14.72
C PHE A 56 -16.23 1.11 -13.70
N ALA A 57 -15.81 2.28 -13.22
CA ALA A 57 -16.61 3.11 -12.34
C ALA A 57 -17.92 3.54 -13.00
N SER A 58 -17.90 3.84 -14.30
CA SER A 58 -19.08 4.22 -15.07
C SER A 58 -20.13 3.11 -15.20
N LEU A 59 -19.74 1.83 -15.04
CA LEU A 59 -20.69 0.72 -15.02
C LEU A 59 -21.64 0.75 -13.80
N GLN A 60 -21.28 1.48 -12.76
CA GLN A 60 -22.09 1.58 -11.53
C GLN A 60 -22.87 2.90 -11.45
N VAL A 61 -22.36 3.94 -12.09
CA VAL A 61 -22.97 5.28 -12.10
C VAL A 61 -23.06 5.73 -13.55
N GLU A 62 -24.26 6.07 -14.02
CA GLU A 62 -24.45 6.67 -15.35
C GLU A 62 -23.72 8.02 -15.39
N GLN A 63 -22.55 8.04 -16.01
CA GLN A 63 -21.86 9.27 -16.36
C GLN A 63 -22.00 9.52 -17.86
N PRO A 64 -22.19 10.77 -18.29
CA PRO A 64 -22.20 11.08 -19.71
C PRO A 64 -20.78 10.85 -20.28
N THR A 65 -20.65 9.88 -21.17
CA THR A 65 -19.42 9.64 -21.93
C THR A 65 -19.25 10.75 -22.95
N VAL A 66 -18.33 11.65 -22.71
CA VAL A 66 -17.89 12.64 -23.69
C VAL A 66 -16.73 12.01 -24.49
N LYS A 67 -16.90 11.83 -25.78
CA LYS A 67 -15.83 11.41 -26.70
C LYS A 67 -14.83 12.55 -26.82
N THR A 68 -13.63 12.35 -26.36
CA THR A 68 -12.52 13.30 -26.49
C THR A 68 -11.50 12.82 -27.52
N ALA A 69 -10.92 13.76 -28.25
CA ALA A 69 -9.74 13.52 -29.07
C ALA A 69 -8.55 13.22 -28.14
N ALA A 70 -7.55 12.48 -28.64
CA ALA A 70 -6.32 12.21 -27.87
C ALA A 70 -5.73 13.50 -27.28
N VAL A 71 -5.57 13.53 -25.97
CA VAL A 71 -5.07 14.69 -25.22
C VAL A 71 -3.79 14.30 -24.50
N THR A 72 -2.77 15.12 -24.61
CA THR A 72 -1.57 14.99 -23.81
C THR A 72 -1.43 16.24 -22.94
N ASN A 73 -1.45 16.06 -21.64
CA ASN A 73 -1.29 17.12 -20.65
C ASN A 73 0.08 17.01 -20.01
N THR A 74 0.75 18.14 -19.90
CA THR A 74 1.99 18.25 -19.11
C THR A 74 1.73 19.28 -18.04
N PHE A 75 2.03 18.96 -16.80
CA PHE A 75 1.90 19.91 -15.72
C PHE A 75 3.17 19.98 -14.86
N LEU A 76 3.45 21.15 -14.36
CA LEU A 76 4.47 21.38 -13.36
C LEU A 76 3.79 21.77 -12.05
N ARG A 77 3.99 20.99 -11.01
CA ARG A 77 3.45 21.27 -9.69
C ARG A 77 4.57 21.64 -8.73
N VAL A 78 4.45 22.78 -8.10
CA VAL A 78 5.36 23.21 -7.03
C VAL A 78 4.60 23.18 -5.72
N THR A 79 5.15 22.51 -4.70
CA THR A 79 4.49 22.34 -3.40
C THR A 79 5.48 22.60 -2.27
N PRO A 80 5.74 23.86 -1.88
CA PRO A 80 6.40 24.15 -0.62
C PRO A 80 5.56 23.61 0.55
N GLN A 81 6.19 22.84 1.41
CA GLN A 81 5.61 22.28 2.63
C GLN A 81 6.54 22.58 3.80
N PHE A 82 5.99 23.14 4.85
CA PHE A 82 6.69 23.38 6.10
C PHE A 82 6.40 22.24 7.07
N LEU A 83 7.37 21.91 7.90
CA LEU A 83 7.25 20.90 8.92
C LEU A 83 7.54 21.52 10.28
N ILE A 84 6.53 21.57 11.13
CA ILE A 84 6.62 22.02 12.52
C ILE A 84 6.39 20.80 13.40
N HIS A 85 7.37 20.43 14.22
CA HIS A 85 7.29 19.23 15.05
C HIS A 85 8.08 19.37 16.35
N ASN A 86 7.82 18.47 17.28
CA ASN A 86 8.54 18.37 18.55
C ASN A 86 9.32 17.07 18.70
N PHE A 87 9.49 16.30 17.64
CA PHE A 87 10.25 15.04 17.73
C PHE A 87 11.76 15.32 17.70
N GLU A 88 12.47 14.57 18.52
CA GLU A 88 13.93 14.51 18.47
C GLU A 88 14.35 13.63 17.27
N PRO A 89 15.56 13.85 16.73
CA PRO A 89 16.07 13.02 15.66
C PRO A 89 16.17 11.59 16.10
N PHE A 90 16.00 10.69 15.15
CA PHE A 90 16.26 9.27 15.35
C PHE A 90 17.78 9.09 15.58
N LYS A 91 18.17 8.86 16.82
CA LYS A 91 19.57 8.59 17.15
C LYS A 91 19.93 7.17 16.75
N GLN A 92 20.64 7.06 15.64
CA GLN A 92 21.21 5.82 15.18
C GLN A 92 22.26 5.32 16.17
N LYS A 93 22.03 4.15 16.77
CA LYS A 93 23.04 3.48 17.60
C LYS A 93 23.91 2.58 16.72
N GLY A 94 25.05 3.11 16.25
CA GLY A 94 26.07 2.33 15.56
C GLY A 94 26.07 2.44 14.03
N TRP A 95 27.20 2.07 13.42
CA TRP A 95 27.49 2.14 11.98
C TRP A 95 26.82 1.04 11.14
N LEU A 96 26.27 0.01 11.78
CA LEU A 96 25.70 -1.17 11.15
C LEU A 96 24.22 -1.26 11.50
N GLN A 97 23.39 -1.11 10.49
CA GLN A 97 21.97 -1.45 10.49
C GLN A 97 21.07 -0.68 11.46
N SER A 98 20.88 0.60 11.23
CA SER A 98 19.70 1.26 11.78
C SER A 98 18.52 0.97 10.86
N VAL A 99 17.77 -0.01 11.23
CA VAL A 99 16.46 -0.21 10.65
C VAL A 99 15.59 0.96 11.06
N VAL A 100 15.37 1.88 10.15
CA VAL A 100 14.43 2.99 10.37
C VAL A 100 13.05 2.39 10.67
N PRO A 101 12.43 2.70 11.80
CA PRO A 101 11.12 2.17 12.13
C PRO A 101 10.09 2.49 11.05
N LEU A 102 9.23 1.54 10.72
CA LEU A 102 8.22 1.70 9.66
C LEU A 102 7.35 2.95 9.84
N TYR A 103 6.99 3.31 11.07
CA TYR A 103 6.17 4.51 11.29
C TYR A 103 6.88 5.81 10.86
N LEU A 104 8.22 5.90 10.99
CA LEU A 104 8.99 7.03 10.46
C LEU A 104 9.00 7.00 8.94
N ARG A 105 9.13 5.81 8.34
CA ARG A 105 9.06 5.67 6.89
C ARG A 105 7.69 6.08 6.35
N TYR A 106 6.61 5.65 6.97
CA TYR A 106 5.26 6.08 6.60
C TYR A 106 5.06 7.59 6.73
N ARG A 107 5.65 8.22 7.73
CA ARG A 107 5.63 9.69 7.86
C ARG A 107 6.38 10.36 6.71
N TYR A 108 7.56 9.87 6.37
CA TYR A 108 8.34 10.36 5.25
C TYR A 108 7.59 10.18 3.91
N ASP A 109 6.98 9.04 3.69
CA ASP A 109 6.25 8.73 2.45
C ASP A 109 5.07 9.69 2.20
N THR A 110 4.47 10.22 3.26
CA THR A 110 3.39 11.21 3.16
C THR A 110 3.86 12.66 2.96
N LEU A 111 5.16 12.94 3.04
CA LEU A 111 5.69 14.26 2.67
C LEU A 111 5.43 14.55 1.20
N LYS A 112 5.08 15.78 0.88
CA LYS A 112 4.87 16.19 -0.50
C LYS A 112 6.21 16.49 -1.18
N PRO A 113 6.46 16.01 -2.41
CA PRO A 113 7.63 16.43 -3.17
C PRO A 113 7.54 17.94 -3.47
N TRP A 114 8.69 18.61 -3.42
CA TRP A 114 8.74 20.05 -3.67
C TRP A 114 8.35 20.41 -5.09
N LEU A 115 8.78 19.60 -6.06
CA LEU A 115 8.48 19.78 -7.49
C LEU A 115 8.06 18.43 -8.09
N VAL A 116 7.02 18.46 -8.91
CA VAL A 116 6.57 17.32 -9.70
C VAL A 116 6.39 17.77 -11.13
N LEU A 117 7.07 17.11 -12.06
CA LEU A 117 6.78 17.19 -13.48
C LEU A 117 5.91 15.99 -13.85
N GLY A 118 4.66 16.23 -14.19
CA GLY A 118 3.70 15.21 -14.55
C GLY A 118 3.38 15.21 -16.03
N PHE A 119 3.21 14.01 -16.57
CA PHE A 119 2.76 13.78 -17.95
C PHE A 119 1.55 12.85 -17.89
N GLU A 120 0.46 13.27 -18.52
CA GLU A 120 -0.72 12.46 -18.71
C GLU A 120 -1.04 12.44 -20.21
N SER A 121 -1.24 11.27 -20.76
CA SER A 121 -1.56 11.08 -22.16
C SER A 121 -2.72 10.14 -22.32
N GLU A 122 -3.81 10.66 -22.83
CA GLU A 122 -4.95 9.87 -23.30
C GLU A 122 -4.69 9.56 -24.79
N VAL A 123 -4.11 8.37 -25.03
CA VAL A 123 -3.77 7.93 -26.41
C VAL A 123 -5.05 7.58 -27.19
N SER A 124 -6.05 7.10 -26.49
CA SER A 124 -7.40 6.82 -27.04
C SER A 124 -8.40 6.82 -25.90
N ASP A 125 -9.69 6.69 -26.21
CA ASP A 125 -10.76 6.57 -25.20
C ASP A 125 -10.49 5.46 -24.16
N ASN A 126 -9.67 4.48 -24.50
CA ASN A 126 -9.40 3.28 -23.70
C ASN A 126 -7.99 3.22 -23.12
N ILE A 127 -7.03 4.00 -23.64
CA ILE A 127 -5.61 3.92 -23.24
C ILE A 127 -5.19 5.22 -22.59
N THR A 128 -4.71 5.13 -21.36
CA THR A 128 -4.14 6.24 -20.60
C THR A 128 -2.72 5.92 -20.17
N GLY A 129 -1.82 6.85 -20.35
CA GLY A 129 -0.48 6.85 -19.76
C GLY A 129 -0.35 7.99 -18.77
N PHE A 130 0.24 7.72 -17.61
CA PHE A 130 0.51 8.71 -16.58
C PHE A 130 1.88 8.49 -15.97
N ILE A 131 2.65 9.56 -15.76
CA ILE A 131 3.95 9.49 -15.09
C ILE A 131 4.21 10.76 -14.29
N ASN A 132 4.70 10.59 -13.06
CA ASN A 132 5.23 11.66 -12.22
C ASN A 132 6.74 11.52 -12.09
N LEU A 133 7.44 12.59 -12.42
CA LEU A 133 8.86 12.78 -12.15
C LEU A 133 8.96 13.78 -11.00
N ASP A 134 9.10 13.25 -9.80
CA ASP A 134 9.22 14.08 -8.60
C ASP A 134 10.67 14.54 -8.43
N ILE A 135 10.90 15.80 -8.08
CA ILE A 135 12.18 16.14 -7.46
C ILE A 135 12.13 15.55 -6.05
N PRO A 136 13.06 14.63 -5.77
CA PRO A 136 12.99 13.78 -4.60
C PRO A 136 13.06 14.60 -3.32
N LYS A 137 12.34 14.09 -2.33
CA LYS A 137 12.41 14.56 -0.96
C LYS A 137 13.76 14.19 -0.37
N ASP A 138 14.33 15.05 0.44
CA ASP A 138 15.55 14.74 1.17
C ASP A 138 15.22 13.90 2.42
N TYR A 139 15.39 12.57 2.28
CA TYR A 139 15.15 11.63 3.37
C TYR A 139 16.16 11.79 4.50
N ARG A 140 17.42 12.06 4.16
CA ARG A 140 18.49 12.24 5.14
C ARG A 140 18.21 13.43 6.03
N SER A 141 17.91 14.58 5.44
CA SER A 141 17.54 15.77 6.21
C SER A 141 16.30 15.54 7.07
N TYR A 142 15.34 14.74 6.59
CA TYR A 142 14.14 14.45 7.37
C TYR A 142 14.43 13.61 8.62
N ILE A 143 15.27 12.56 8.54
CA ILE A 143 15.57 11.69 9.67
C ILE A 143 16.67 12.23 10.59
N SER A 144 17.66 12.96 10.04
CA SER A 144 18.77 13.54 10.81
C SER A 144 18.45 14.94 11.34
N HIS A 145 17.28 15.44 11.05
CA HIS A 145 16.87 16.83 11.21
C HIS A 145 16.92 17.38 12.63
N GLY A 146 17.04 16.57 13.64
CA GLY A 146 17.07 17.03 14.99
C GLY A 146 18.46 17.32 15.56
N ASP A 147 19.55 16.87 14.94
CA ASP A 147 20.90 17.11 15.48
C ASP A 147 21.38 18.57 15.25
N ASN A 148 20.79 19.29 14.28
CA ASN A 148 21.20 20.64 13.92
C ASN A 148 20.05 21.67 13.92
N PHE A 149 18.85 21.28 14.30
CA PHE A 149 17.68 22.16 14.26
C PHE A 149 17.14 22.46 15.66
N ASP A 150 17.79 23.34 16.33
CA ASP A 150 17.20 24.08 17.44
C ASP A 150 15.93 24.80 16.95
N SER A 151 14.78 24.13 17.05
CA SER A 151 13.45 24.70 16.85
C SER A 151 13.15 25.39 15.49
N LYS A 152 13.91 25.16 14.44
CA LYS A 152 13.62 25.74 13.12
C LYS A 152 12.63 24.87 12.33
N PRO A 153 11.61 25.46 11.68
CA PRO A 153 10.71 24.70 10.83
C PRO A 153 11.49 24.12 9.63
N TYR A 154 11.28 22.81 9.38
CA TYR A 154 11.80 22.17 8.18
C TYR A 154 10.91 22.51 6.98
N MET A 155 11.54 22.68 5.83
CA MET A 155 10.85 22.84 4.56
C MET A 155 11.28 21.70 3.62
N ASN A 156 10.36 21.16 2.85
CA ASN A 156 10.65 20.11 1.86
C ASN A 156 11.49 20.58 0.65
N PHE A 157 12.17 21.69 0.79
CA PHE A 157 13.03 22.28 -0.22
C PHE A 157 14.35 21.50 -0.30
N PRO A 158 14.75 20.97 -1.46
CA PRO A 158 15.95 20.17 -1.60
C PRO A 158 17.20 21.08 -1.63
N VAL A 159 17.66 21.52 -0.47
CA VAL A 159 18.83 22.42 -0.35
C VAL A 159 20.06 21.79 -1.00
N GLU A 160 20.24 20.49 -0.85
CA GLU A 160 21.35 19.73 -1.42
C GLU A 160 21.41 19.80 -2.94
N LEU A 161 20.27 19.96 -3.63
CA LEU A 161 20.23 20.16 -5.07
C LEU A 161 20.98 21.44 -5.48
N PHE A 162 20.85 22.49 -4.70
CA PHE A 162 21.48 23.79 -4.95
C PHE A 162 22.96 23.80 -4.51
N GLU A 163 23.32 22.91 -3.59
CA GLU A 163 24.72 22.68 -3.20
C GLU A 163 25.44 21.69 -4.13
N GLY A 164 24.77 21.17 -5.15
CA GLY A 164 25.32 20.22 -6.11
C GLY A 164 25.47 18.79 -5.56
N LYS A 165 24.87 18.49 -4.41
CA LYS A 165 24.93 17.17 -3.75
C LYS A 165 23.78 16.28 -4.22
N LEU A 166 23.79 15.91 -5.50
CA LEU A 166 22.74 15.07 -6.08
C LEU A 166 22.62 13.70 -5.43
N GLU A 167 23.73 13.19 -4.88
CA GLU A 167 23.75 11.94 -4.10
C GLU A 167 22.88 12.01 -2.83
N ALA A 168 22.56 13.21 -2.34
CA ALA A 168 21.68 13.36 -1.19
C ALA A 168 20.20 13.17 -1.52
N LEU A 169 19.81 13.16 -2.78
CA LEU A 169 18.42 13.04 -3.21
C LEU A 169 18.00 11.57 -3.39
N ASP A 170 16.78 11.24 -3.01
CA ASP A 170 16.17 9.93 -3.31
C ASP A 170 15.71 9.92 -4.77
N MET A 171 16.44 9.22 -5.64
CA MET A 171 16.24 9.21 -7.10
C MET A 171 15.48 7.97 -7.57
N SER A 172 14.50 7.49 -6.83
CA SER A 172 13.65 6.36 -7.22
C SER A 172 12.61 6.78 -8.28
N TRP A 173 13.06 7.21 -9.44
CA TRP A 173 12.19 7.67 -10.53
C TRP A 173 11.69 6.53 -11.45
N PRO A 174 10.48 6.66 -11.99
CA PRO A 174 9.39 7.52 -11.51
C PRO A 174 8.89 7.05 -10.15
N THR A 175 8.40 7.96 -9.31
CA THR A 175 7.81 7.58 -8.02
C THR A 175 6.38 7.06 -8.20
N PHE A 176 5.73 7.45 -9.29
CA PHE A 176 4.40 7.03 -9.67
C PHE A 176 4.26 7.11 -11.20
N GLY A 177 3.71 6.06 -11.79
CA GLY A 177 3.43 6.06 -13.23
C GLY A 177 2.79 4.76 -13.67
N TYR A 178 1.95 4.82 -14.69
CA TYR A 178 1.31 3.66 -15.27
C TYR A 178 0.92 3.89 -16.73
N VAL A 179 0.76 2.77 -17.44
CA VAL A 179 -0.01 2.69 -18.68
C VAL A 179 -1.17 1.73 -18.41
N SER A 180 -2.36 2.13 -18.78
CA SER A 180 -3.57 1.35 -18.59
C SER A 180 -4.42 1.29 -19.86
N TYR A 181 -5.07 0.17 -20.04
CA TYR A 181 -6.12 -0.05 -21.01
C TYR A 181 -7.40 -0.43 -20.28
N ALA A 182 -8.53 0.18 -20.60
CA ALA A 182 -9.83 -0.19 -20.06
C ALA A 182 -10.90 -0.20 -21.17
N SER A 183 -11.73 -1.21 -21.12
CA SER A 183 -12.97 -1.34 -21.89
C SER A 183 -14.11 -1.64 -20.93
N ASN A 184 -15.33 -1.83 -21.45
CA ASN A 184 -16.49 -2.10 -20.59
C ASN A 184 -16.34 -3.32 -19.67
N ASN A 185 -15.59 -4.33 -20.09
CA ASN A 185 -15.51 -5.61 -19.38
C ASN A 185 -14.10 -6.01 -18.97
N PHE A 186 -13.08 -5.34 -19.48
CA PHE A 186 -11.69 -5.69 -19.25
C PHE A 186 -10.83 -4.47 -19.00
N TYR A 187 -9.94 -4.55 -18.03
CA TYR A 187 -8.84 -3.62 -17.92
C TYR A 187 -7.51 -4.34 -17.69
N ALA A 188 -6.42 -3.70 -18.10
CA ALA A 188 -5.08 -4.09 -17.76
C ALA A 188 -4.22 -2.83 -17.52
N SER A 189 -3.27 -2.93 -16.61
CA SER A 189 -2.31 -1.86 -16.35
C SER A 189 -0.94 -2.42 -16.00
N LEU A 190 0.08 -1.68 -16.39
CA LEU A 190 1.48 -1.91 -16.04
C LEU A 190 2.01 -0.62 -15.44
N GLY A 191 2.62 -0.69 -14.26
CA GLY A 191 3.18 0.53 -13.68
C GLY A 191 3.70 0.39 -12.26
N ARG A 192 4.00 1.56 -11.73
CA ARG A 192 4.44 1.77 -10.36
C ARG A 192 3.38 2.60 -9.63
N TYR A 193 2.59 1.94 -8.81
CA TYR A 193 1.52 2.57 -8.03
C TYR A 193 1.14 1.70 -6.83
N LYS A 194 0.30 2.22 -5.95
CA LYS A 194 -0.20 1.48 -4.78
C LYS A 194 -1.25 0.45 -5.20
N VAL A 195 -1.19 -0.72 -4.57
CA VAL A 195 -2.16 -1.82 -4.76
C VAL A 195 -2.78 -2.16 -3.41
N ALA A 196 -4.07 -2.49 -3.39
CA ALA A 196 -4.75 -3.09 -2.24
C ALA A 196 -5.96 -3.89 -2.69
N TRP A 197 -6.30 -4.94 -1.95
CA TRP A 197 -7.52 -5.71 -2.12
C TRP A 197 -8.39 -5.62 -0.87
N GLY A 198 -9.67 -5.88 -1.04
CA GLY A 198 -10.63 -5.92 0.05
C GLY A 198 -11.27 -4.57 0.39
N PRO A 199 -12.37 -4.57 1.17
CA PRO A 199 -13.12 -3.37 1.51
C PRO A 199 -12.50 -2.57 2.67
N MET A 200 -11.68 -3.19 3.52
CA MET A 200 -11.06 -2.50 4.65
C MET A 200 -10.06 -1.44 4.17
N ARG A 201 -9.96 -0.35 4.91
CA ARG A 201 -8.96 0.69 4.68
C ARG A 201 -7.55 0.15 4.85
N ASN A 202 -7.33 -0.58 5.93
CA ASN A 202 -6.09 -1.29 6.19
C ASN A 202 -6.28 -2.75 5.74
N GLY A 203 -6.03 -3.06 4.46
CA GLY A 203 -6.21 -4.39 3.91
C GLY A 203 -5.36 -5.44 4.65
N LEU A 204 -5.89 -6.65 4.79
CA LEU A 204 -5.21 -7.74 5.50
C LEU A 204 -4.43 -8.66 4.57
N THR A 205 -4.81 -8.74 3.30
CA THR A 205 -4.14 -9.57 2.29
C THR A 205 -3.07 -8.81 1.55
N ILE A 206 -3.48 -7.73 0.90
CA ILE A 206 -2.59 -6.75 0.29
C ILE A 206 -3.15 -5.36 0.51
N SER A 207 -2.32 -4.45 0.99
CA SER A 207 -2.69 -3.09 1.34
C SER A 207 -1.83 -2.07 0.60
N ASP A 208 -2.27 -0.82 0.61
CA ASP A 208 -1.54 0.33 0.10
C ASP A 208 -0.46 0.85 1.08
N ALA A 209 0.02 -0.01 1.99
CA ALA A 209 1.03 0.34 2.99
C ALA A 209 2.38 0.71 2.36
N SER A 210 2.80 -0.03 1.33
CA SER A 210 4.03 0.28 0.61
C SER A 210 3.95 1.63 -0.09
N SER A 211 5.09 2.30 -0.25
CA SER A 211 5.19 3.55 -1.02
C SER A 211 4.70 3.35 -2.46
N TYR A 212 5.04 2.20 -3.04
CA TYR A 212 4.59 1.76 -4.37
C TYR A 212 4.76 0.24 -4.53
N TYR A 213 4.17 -0.28 -5.59
CA TYR A 213 4.42 -1.61 -6.13
C TYR A 213 4.76 -1.49 -7.61
N ASP A 214 5.83 -2.14 -8.05
CA ASP A 214 6.07 -2.36 -9.47
C ASP A 214 5.22 -3.56 -9.87
N ASN A 215 4.16 -3.32 -10.67
CA ASN A 215 3.12 -4.31 -10.86
C ASN A 215 2.53 -4.34 -12.26
N ILE A 216 1.96 -5.51 -12.59
CA ILE A 216 1.03 -5.71 -13.69
C ILE A 216 -0.27 -6.17 -13.07
N SER A 217 -1.37 -5.52 -13.40
CA SER A 217 -2.71 -5.92 -12.96
C SER A 217 -3.68 -5.96 -14.12
N SER A 218 -4.64 -6.89 -14.04
CA SER A 218 -5.74 -6.98 -14.98
C SER A 218 -7.00 -7.45 -14.29
N SER A 219 -8.17 -7.10 -14.84
CA SER A 219 -9.45 -7.62 -14.39
C SER A 219 -10.40 -7.79 -15.56
N TYR A 220 -11.17 -8.86 -15.49
CA TYR A 220 -12.26 -9.14 -16.42
C TYR A 220 -13.56 -9.27 -15.65
N THR A 221 -14.59 -8.53 -16.08
CA THR A 221 -15.92 -8.51 -15.46
C THR A 221 -16.96 -9.00 -16.44
N THR A 222 -17.85 -9.87 -15.99
CA THR A 222 -18.99 -10.36 -16.78
C THR A 222 -20.27 -10.36 -15.96
N PRO A 223 -21.43 -10.01 -16.56
CA PRO A 223 -22.70 -10.18 -15.87
C PRO A 223 -23.00 -11.67 -15.67
N LEU A 224 -23.50 -12.03 -14.47
CA LEU A 224 -23.99 -13.37 -14.16
C LEU A 224 -25.52 -13.46 -14.28
N TRP A 225 -26.22 -12.45 -13.75
CA TRP A 225 -27.67 -12.30 -13.78
C TRP A 225 -28.03 -10.81 -13.71
N LYS A 226 -29.29 -10.45 -13.69
CA LYS A 226 -29.80 -9.05 -13.81
C LYS A 226 -29.06 -8.05 -12.90
N ASN A 227 -28.73 -8.43 -11.67
CA ASN A 227 -28.06 -7.58 -10.67
C ASN A 227 -26.77 -8.22 -10.14
N GLY A 228 -26.26 -9.26 -10.79
CA GLY A 228 -25.08 -10.00 -10.41
C GLY A 228 -23.95 -9.84 -11.41
N ARG A 229 -22.71 -9.80 -10.91
CA ARG A 229 -21.49 -9.72 -11.72
C ARG A 229 -20.43 -10.62 -11.14
N PHE A 230 -19.63 -11.15 -12.00
CA PHE A 230 -18.39 -11.85 -11.65
C PHE A 230 -17.22 -11.05 -12.18
N THR A 231 -16.21 -10.89 -11.35
CA THR A 231 -14.94 -10.27 -11.75
C THR A 231 -13.80 -11.19 -11.37
N TYR A 232 -12.95 -11.48 -12.33
CA TYR A 232 -11.66 -12.11 -12.11
C TYR A 232 -10.57 -11.03 -12.21
N SER A 233 -9.66 -10.98 -11.22
CA SER A 233 -8.51 -10.09 -11.20
C SER A 233 -7.23 -10.88 -11.06
N PHE A 234 -6.22 -10.47 -11.80
CA PHE A 234 -4.87 -11.04 -11.80
C PHE A 234 -3.85 -9.94 -11.49
N LEU A 235 -2.85 -10.27 -10.68
CA LEU A 235 -1.83 -9.34 -10.20
C LEU A 235 -0.46 -10.02 -10.19
N VAL A 236 0.56 -9.31 -10.68
CA VAL A 236 1.96 -9.67 -10.50
C VAL A 236 2.71 -8.46 -9.94
N ILE A 237 3.46 -8.67 -8.87
CA ILE A 237 4.34 -7.66 -8.26
C ILE A 237 5.76 -8.21 -8.23
N THR A 238 6.74 -7.36 -8.51
CA THR A 238 8.16 -7.69 -8.46
C THR A 238 8.88 -6.85 -7.42
N PRO A 239 8.98 -7.30 -6.15
CA PRO A 239 9.77 -6.63 -5.14
C PRO A 239 11.27 -6.73 -5.42
N THR A 240 12.07 -5.90 -4.77
CA THR A 240 13.51 -6.11 -4.70
C THR A 240 13.82 -7.39 -3.94
N SER A 241 14.59 -8.27 -4.56
CA SER A 241 14.98 -9.59 -4.01
C SER A 241 16.37 -9.60 -3.35
N LEU A 242 17.02 -8.44 -3.22
CA LEU A 242 18.33 -8.35 -2.57
C LEU A 242 18.21 -8.65 -1.08
N LEU A 243 19.12 -9.47 -0.60
CA LEU A 243 19.22 -9.91 0.79
C LEU A 243 20.45 -9.28 1.43
N ASN A 244 20.40 -9.01 2.74
CA ASN A 244 21.58 -8.71 3.51
C ASN A 244 22.38 -10.01 3.78
N GLU A 245 23.55 -9.91 4.40
CA GLU A 245 24.43 -11.08 4.64
C GLU A 245 23.75 -12.16 5.51
N GLU A 246 23.07 -11.76 6.56
CA GLU A 246 22.36 -12.68 7.47
C GLU A 246 21.18 -13.38 6.75
N GLU A 247 20.39 -12.63 6.01
CA GLU A 247 19.29 -13.18 5.21
C GLU A 247 19.80 -14.10 4.10
N TRP A 248 20.94 -13.76 3.49
CA TRP A 248 21.57 -14.60 2.47
C TRP A 248 21.99 -15.96 3.03
N VAL A 249 22.60 -15.97 4.23
CA VAL A 249 22.96 -17.21 4.92
C VAL A 249 21.72 -18.05 5.22
N LYS A 250 20.64 -17.41 5.70
CA LYS A 250 19.36 -18.11 5.93
C LYS A 250 18.78 -18.69 4.65
N GLN A 251 18.75 -17.90 3.58
CA GLN A 251 18.24 -18.35 2.27
C GLN A 251 19.08 -19.49 1.70
N GLY A 252 20.38 -19.49 1.92
CA GLY A 252 21.28 -20.57 1.48
C GLY A 252 21.07 -21.91 2.20
N LYS A 253 20.34 -21.93 3.31
CA LYS A 253 19.93 -23.14 4.03
C LYS A 253 18.64 -23.76 3.49
N VAL A 254 17.95 -23.10 2.56
CA VAL A 254 16.76 -23.64 1.88
C VAL A 254 17.19 -24.64 0.82
N TRP A 255 16.81 -25.90 0.97
CA TRP A 255 17.17 -26.97 0.08
C TRP A 255 15.96 -27.51 -0.68
N ASP A 256 16.10 -27.68 -1.98
CA ASP A 256 15.24 -28.58 -2.72
C ASP A 256 15.58 -30.02 -2.36
N LEU A 257 14.74 -30.68 -1.57
CA LEU A 257 14.92 -32.06 -1.14
C LEU A 257 15.05 -33.03 -2.31
N ASN A 258 14.43 -32.73 -3.45
CA ASN A 258 14.46 -33.56 -4.65
C ASN A 258 15.74 -33.34 -5.46
N GLN A 259 16.21 -32.12 -5.56
CA GLN A 259 17.39 -31.75 -6.35
C GLN A 259 18.65 -31.58 -5.52
N ARG A 260 18.55 -31.57 -4.19
CA ARG A 260 19.66 -31.40 -3.23
C ARG A 260 20.50 -30.15 -3.51
N ARG A 261 19.83 -29.04 -3.83
CA ARG A 261 20.46 -27.74 -4.05
C ARG A 261 19.62 -26.62 -3.41
N PRO A 262 20.27 -25.56 -2.92
CA PRO A 262 19.54 -24.45 -2.31
C PRO A 262 18.78 -23.63 -3.37
N TYR A 263 17.62 -23.08 -2.99
CA TYR A 263 16.89 -22.07 -3.73
C TYR A 263 17.47 -20.68 -3.42
N THR A 264 18.50 -20.30 -4.16
CA THR A 264 19.28 -19.08 -3.93
C THR A 264 19.28 -18.14 -5.13
N GLU A 265 18.39 -18.33 -6.09
CA GLU A 265 18.25 -17.35 -7.17
C GLU A 265 17.75 -16.04 -6.57
N GLY A 266 18.38 -14.93 -6.97
CA GLY A 266 18.04 -13.59 -6.51
C GLY A 266 16.73 -13.10 -7.13
N ALA A 267 15.62 -13.82 -6.90
CA ALA A 267 14.31 -13.52 -7.44
C ALA A 267 13.24 -13.60 -6.37
N LYS A 268 12.30 -12.67 -6.41
CA LYS A 268 11.05 -12.67 -5.64
C LYS A 268 9.95 -12.11 -6.51
N THR A 269 8.85 -12.85 -6.61
CA THR A 269 7.66 -12.43 -7.37
C THR A 269 6.42 -12.74 -6.53
N ILE A 270 5.46 -11.86 -6.54
CA ILE A 270 4.17 -12.03 -5.88
C ILE A 270 3.12 -12.10 -6.97
N ILE A 271 2.35 -13.18 -6.99
CA ILE A 271 1.33 -13.46 -7.99
C ILE A 271 0.00 -13.58 -7.26
N GLY A 272 -1.01 -12.87 -7.74
CA GLY A 272 -2.31 -12.84 -7.10
C GLY A 272 -3.45 -13.16 -8.05
N HIS A 273 -4.39 -13.95 -7.53
CA HIS A 273 -5.67 -14.26 -8.17
C HIS A 273 -6.81 -13.83 -7.25
N ARG A 274 -7.82 -13.17 -7.82
CA ARG A 274 -8.97 -12.74 -7.04
C ARG A 274 -10.25 -12.90 -7.83
N PHE A 275 -11.27 -13.40 -7.17
CA PHE A 275 -12.62 -13.59 -7.67
C PHE A 275 -13.58 -12.75 -6.84
N ASP A 276 -14.28 -11.83 -7.47
CA ASP A 276 -15.34 -11.05 -6.85
C ASP A 276 -16.69 -11.46 -7.45
N VAL A 277 -17.64 -11.80 -6.60
CA VAL A 277 -19.04 -12.06 -6.98
C VAL A 277 -19.92 -11.00 -6.34
N GLN A 278 -20.37 -10.05 -7.11
CA GLN A 278 -21.46 -9.20 -6.71
C GLN A 278 -22.75 -9.97 -6.94
N PHE A 279 -23.32 -10.53 -5.89
CA PHE A 279 -24.53 -11.35 -5.97
C PHE A 279 -25.81 -10.52 -6.00
N SER A 280 -25.73 -9.25 -5.62
CA SER A 280 -26.78 -8.24 -5.72
C SER A 280 -26.14 -6.84 -5.75
N THR A 281 -26.92 -5.81 -6.03
CA THR A 281 -26.44 -4.42 -5.93
C THR A 281 -25.97 -4.08 -4.51
N TRP A 282 -26.52 -4.73 -3.49
CA TRP A 282 -26.23 -4.48 -2.08
C TRP A 282 -25.23 -5.46 -1.45
N GLY A 283 -24.76 -6.48 -2.19
CA GLY A 283 -23.89 -7.49 -1.61
C GLY A 283 -22.81 -8.02 -2.58
N ARG A 284 -21.58 -8.16 -2.08
CA ARG A 284 -20.43 -8.67 -2.79
C ARG A 284 -19.61 -9.59 -1.88
N LEU A 285 -19.12 -10.68 -2.43
CA LEU A 285 -18.16 -11.62 -1.84
C LEU A 285 -16.90 -11.62 -2.68
N GLY A 286 -15.73 -11.54 -2.05
CA GLY A 286 -14.43 -11.66 -2.68
C GLY A 286 -13.66 -12.85 -2.12
N VAL A 287 -12.99 -13.60 -2.98
CA VAL A 287 -12.04 -14.67 -2.63
C VAL A 287 -10.74 -14.38 -3.35
N GLY A 288 -9.63 -14.43 -2.65
CA GLY A 288 -8.32 -14.13 -3.23
C GLY A 288 -7.25 -15.11 -2.77
N GLU A 289 -6.20 -15.18 -3.57
CA GLU A 289 -4.97 -15.91 -3.32
C GLU A 289 -3.79 -15.00 -3.67
N LEU A 290 -2.79 -14.93 -2.80
CA LEU A 290 -1.49 -14.36 -3.08
C LEU A 290 -0.43 -15.46 -2.93
N ASN A 291 0.38 -15.66 -3.96
CA ASN A 291 1.50 -16.57 -3.94
C ASN A 291 2.81 -15.79 -4.05
N VAL A 292 3.69 -15.94 -3.05
CA VAL A 292 5.05 -15.43 -3.08
C VAL A 292 5.97 -16.53 -3.58
N VAL A 293 6.56 -16.33 -4.75
CA VAL A 293 7.61 -17.19 -5.31
C VAL A 293 8.96 -16.55 -5.02
N GLY A 294 9.87 -17.26 -4.33
CA GLY A 294 11.14 -16.69 -3.92
C GLY A 294 12.30 -17.70 -3.92
N GLY A 295 13.52 -17.22 -4.25
CA GLY A 295 14.70 -18.06 -4.39
C GLY A 295 14.78 -18.81 -5.71
N LYS A 296 13.80 -18.63 -6.58
CA LYS A 296 13.68 -19.16 -7.93
C LYS A 296 12.99 -18.10 -8.80
N HIS A 297 13.35 -18.02 -10.07
CA HIS A 297 12.58 -17.26 -11.06
C HIS A 297 11.25 -17.93 -11.33
N PRO A 298 10.13 -17.19 -11.40
CA PRO A 298 8.84 -17.78 -11.74
C PRO A 298 8.88 -18.35 -13.17
N ASP A 299 8.30 -19.52 -13.35
CA ASP A 299 8.06 -20.11 -14.65
C ASP A 299 6.61 -19.84 -15.13
N LEU A 300 6.24 -20.44 -16.26
CA LEU A 300 4.88 -20.25 -16.79
C LEU A 300 3.80 -20.92 -15.94
N ASN A 301 4.13 -21.93 -15.12
CA ASN A 301 3.17 -22.48 -14.17
C ASN A 301 2.90 -21.46 -13.05
N ASP A 302 3.95 -20.87 -12.50
CA ASP A 302 3.83 -19.88 -11.43
C ASP A 302 3.08 -18.63 -11.90
N ALA A 303 3.36 -18.17 -13.13
CA ALA A 303 2.81 -16.95 -13.71
C ALA A 303 1.52 -17.14 -14.52
N ASN A 304 0.98 -18.36 -14.58
CA ASN A 304 -0.19 -18.64 -15.40
C ASN A 304 -1.48 -18.13 -14.73
N PRO A 305 -2.22 -17.17 -15.34
CA PRO A 305 -3.42 -16.60 -14.73
C PRO A 305 -4.58 -17.59 -14.60
N PHE A 306 -4.48 -18.81 -15.14
CA PHE A 306 -5.49 -19.85 -15.06
C PHE A 306 -5.16 -20.93 -14.03
N ILE A 307 -3.97 -20.93 -13.44
CA ILE A 307 -3.57 -21.86 -12.39
C ILE A 307 -3.73 -21.19 -11.04
N ILE A 308 -4.60 -21.74 -10.21
CA ILE A 308 -4.91 -21.31 -8.87
C ILE A 308 -4.37 -22.36 -7.91
N PHE A 309 -4.05 -21.98 -6.67
CA PHE A 309 -3.45 -22.87 -5.66
C PHE A 309 -2.07 -23.40 -6.05
N HIS A 310 -1.13 -22.50 -6.27
CA HIS A 310 0.24 -22.81 -6.69
C HIS A 310 1.01 -23.69 -5.71
N ASN A 311 0.57 -23.80 -4.45
CA ASN A 311 1.20 -24.64 -3.44
C ASN A 311 0.74 -26.12 -3.46
N THR A 312 0.07 -26.56 -4.52
CA THR A 312 -0.41 -27.95 -4.65
C THR A 312 0.71 -28.98 -4.71
N TYR A 313 1.95 -28.56 -4.88
CA TYR A 313 3.11 -29.43 -5.08
C TYR A 313 4.06 -29.52 -3.88
N GLY A 314 3.74 -28.87 -2.75
CA GLY A 314 4.55 -28.94 -1.52
C GLY A 314 5.98 -28.42 -1.69
N GLU A 315 6.19 -27.40 -2.48
CA GLU A 315 7.51 -26.92 -2.85
C GLU A 315 7.98 -25.79 -1.94
N ASP A 316 9.24 -25.84 -1.51
CA ASP A 316 9.85 -24.90 -0.56
C ASP A 316 10.14 -23.50 -1.14
N PHE A 317 9.76 -23.20 -2.37
CA PHE A 317 10.00 -21.92 -3.02
C PHE A 317 8.76 -21.02 -3.14
N SER A 318 7.62 -21.45 -2.61
CA SER A 318 6.39 -20.65 -2.63
C SER A 318 5.75 -20.56 -1.25
N ASN A 319 5.08 -19.43 -1.01
CA ASN A 319 4.26 -19.20 0.15
C ASN A 319 2.92 -18.61 -0.29
N VAL A 320 1.82 -19.26 0.08
CA VAL A 320 0.46 -18.92 -0.38
C VAL A 320 -0.36 -18.36 0.78
N MET A 321 -1.02 -17.24 0.54
CA MET A 321 -2.00 -16.65 1.44
C MET A 321 -3.37 -16.65 0.77
N ALA A 322 -4.36 -17.27 1.39
CA ALA A 322 -5.75 -17.19 0.96
C ALA A 322 -6.48 -16.03 1.63
N SER A 323 -7.49 -15.48 0.99
CA SER A 323 -8.32 -14.42 1.56
C SER A 323 -9.79 -14.57 1.21
N LEU A 324 -10.62 -14.06 2.10
CA LEU A 324 -12.06 -13.94 1.95
C LEU A 324 -12.50 -12.57 2.44
N ASP A 325 -13.36 -11.90 1.68
CA ASP A 325 -13.98 -10.66 2.14
C ASP A 325 -15.44 -10.56 1.71
N LEU A 326 -16.22 -9.84 2.52
CA LEU A 326 -17.64 -9.62 2.32
C LEU A 326 -17.94 -8.14 2.50
N SER A 327 -18.82 -7.61 1.66
CA SER A 327 -19.35 -6.26 1.75
C SER A 327 -20.85 -6.29 1.52
N LEU A 328 -21.60 -5.72 2.46
CA LEU A 328 -23.07 -5.68 2.45
C LEU A 328 -23.54 -4.26 2.71
N VAL A 329 -24.50 -3.79 1.94
CA VAL A 329 -25.20 -2.50 2.12
C VAL A 329 -26.67 -2.78 2.49
N PRO A 330 -26.95 -3.14 3.75
CA PRO A 330 -28.30 -3.50 4.20
C PRO A 330 -29.29 -2.33 4.12
N PHE A 331 -28.79 -1.11 4.27
CA PHE A 331 -29.55 0.13 4.17
C PHE A 331 -28.76 1.17 3.38
N LYS A 332 -29.45 2.07 2.71
CA LYS A 332 -28.82 3.18 2.00
C LYS A 332 -27.89 3.96 2.95
N GLY A 333 -26.67 4.18 2.50
CA GLY A 333 -25.65 4.86 3.28
C GLY A 333 -24.90 4.01 4.31
N ILE A 334 -25.29 2.75 4.56
CA ILE A 334 -24.66 1.91 5.58
C ILE A 334 -24.06 0.67 4.93
N GLU A 335 -22.76 0.47 5.07
CA GLU A 335 -22.04 -0.73 4.66
C GLU A 335 -21.46 -1.46 5.86
N LEU A 336 -21.69 -2.76 5.91
CA LEU A 336 -21.02 -3.72 6.79
C LEU A 336 -20.02 -4.52 5.95
N TYR A 337 -18.80 -4.64 6.40
CA TYR A 337 -17.76 -5.37 5.66
C TYR A 337 -16.77 -6.07 6.58
N GLY A 338 -16.09 -7.06 6.04
CA GLY A 338 -15.04 -7.78 6.75
C GLY A 338 -14.10 -8.49 5.81
N GLU A 339 -12.91 -8.79 6.31
CA GLU A 339 -11.84 -9.51 5.63
C GLU A 339 -11.23 -10.56 6.55
N ILE A 340 -10.83 -11.69 5.97
CA ILE A 340 -10.02 -12.73 6.59
C ILE A 340 -8.88 -13.04 5.63
N ALA A 341 -7.67 -13.11 6.14
CA ALA A 341 -6.49 -13.59 5.42
C ALA A 341 -5.87 -14.75 6.18
N ILE A 342 -5.47 -15.78 5.46
CA ILE A 342 -4.98 -17.06 5.97
C ILE A 342 -3.62 -17.30 5.33
N ASP A 343 -2.54 -17.10 6.09
CA ASP A 343 -1.17 -17.38 5.63
C ASP A 343 -0.85 -18.87 5.79
N ASP A 344 -1.04 -19.40 7.00
CA ASP A 344 -0.90 -20.81 7.29
C ASP A 344 -2.02 -21.29 8.24
N VAL A 345 -2.48 -22.54 8.03
CA VAL A 345 -3.40 -23.22 8.96
C VAL A 345 -2.90 -24.62 9.21
N SER A 346 -2.62 -24.93 10.45
CA SER A 346 -2.24 -26.28 10.88
C SER A 346 -3.48 -27.15 11.09
N PHE A 347 -3.90 -27.87 10.07
CA PHE A 347 -4.96 -28.90 10.15
C PHE A 347 -4.41 -30.27 10.60
N GLY A 348 -3.75 -30.37 11.75
CA GLY A 348 -3.34 -31.67 12.29
C GLY A 348 -2.47 -32.50 11.35
N SER A 349 -2.22 -33.75 11.69
CA SER A 349 -1.19 -34.64 11.14
C SER A 349 -1.35 -35.14 9.69
N THR A 350 -2.16 -34.55 8.83
CA THR A 350 -2.52 -35.12 7.54
C THR A 350 -1.76 -34.54 6.33
N GLU A 351 -1.11 -33.37 6.44
CA GLU A 351 -0.29 -32.80 5.38
C GLU A 351 1.20 -33.03 5.66
N ALA A 352 1.91 -33.60 4.69
CA ALA A 352 3.36 -33.68 4.73
C ALA A 352 3.94 -32.25 4.70
N GLY A 353 4.67 -31.86 5.75
CA GLY A 353 5.23 -30.52 5.89
C GLY A 353 4.40 -29.56 6.77
N ALA A 354 3.17 -29.90 7.15
CA ALA A 354 2.33 -29.06 8.02
C ALA A 354 2.82 -29.01 9.49
N ARG A 355 3.66 -29.95 9.90
CA ARG A 355 4.15 -30.06 11.28
C ARG A 355 5.10 -28.93 11.74
N GLY A 356 5.60 -28.15 10.79
CA GLY A 356 6.57 -27.07 11.07
C GLY A 356 6.03 -25.65 11.01
N LYS A 357 4.72 -25.45 10.74
CA LYS A 357 4.14 -24.13 10.52
C LYS A 357 3.11 -23.79 11.58
N PRO A 358 3.22 -22.64 12.26
CA PRO A 358 2.17 -22.19 13.16
C PRO A 358 0.94 -21.73 12.37
N THR A 359 -0.24 -21.79 13.00
CA THR A 359 -1.43 -21.12 12.48
C THR A 359 -1.21 -19.61 12.41
N ALA A 360 -1.54 -18.99 11.27
CA ALA A 360 -1.32 -17.58 11.02
C ALA A 360 -2.52 -16.97 10.28
N LEU A 361 -3.36 -16.29 11.03
CA LEU A 361 -4.59 -15.67 10.57
C LEU A 361 -4.56 -14.16 10.78
N ALA A 362 -5.19 -13.42 9.88
CA ALA A 362 -5.59 -12.05 10.13
C ALA A 362 -7.06 -11.90 9.80
N TYR A 363 -7.79 -11.17 10.61
CA TYR A 363 -9.21 -10.90 10.38
C TYR A 363 -9.60 -9.52 10.89
N GLY A 364 -10.62 -8.98 10.28
CA GLY A 364 -11.15 -7.69 10.68
C GLY A 364 -12.49 -7.41 10.04
N GLY A 365 -13.12 -6.34 10.50
CA GLY A 365 -14.37 -5.89 9.94
C GLY A 365 -14.69 -4.48 10.35
N GLY A 366 -15.67 -3.90 9.68
CA GLY A 366 -16.03 -2.52 9.90
C GLY A 366 -17.45 -2.19 9.50
N LEU A 367 -17.83 -1.01 9.93
CA LEU A 367 -19.05 -0.32 9.53
C LEU A 367 -18.66 1.00 8.86
N ARG A 368 -19.26 1.28 7.72
CA ARG A 368 -19.09 2.55 7.00
C ARG A 368 -20.44 3.21 6.81
N TYR A 369 -20.47 4.51 7.02
CA TYR A 369 -21.66 5.34 6.85
C TYR A 369 -21.36 6.48 5.87
N ALA A 370 -22.24 6.66 4.89
CA ALA A 370 -22.17 7.73 3.90
C ALA A 370 -23.48 8.50 3.86
N MET A 371 -23.40 9.83 3.82
CA MET A 371 -24.54 10.71 3.63
C MET A 371 -24.16 11.96 2.84
N ASP A 372 -25.13 12.52 2.14
CA ASP A 372 -25.00 13.85 1.50
C ASP A 372 -25.79 14.88 2.29
N ILE A 373 -25.11 15.94 2.71
CA ILE A 373 -25.74 17.09 3.36
C ILE A 373 -25.50 18.31 2.49
N LYS A 374 -26.51 18.71 1.73
CA LYS A 374 -26.47 19.92 0.88
C LYS A 374 -25.24 19.96 -0.06
N GLY A 375 -24.93 18.82 -0.67
CA GLY A 375 -23.79 18.67 -1.60
C GLY A 375 -22.45 18.42 -0.90
N THR A 376 -22.42 18.27 0.42
CA THR A 376 -21.25 17.79 1.14
C THR A 376 -21.39 16.30 1.38
N LEU A 377 -20.50 15.49 0.80
CA LEU A 377 -20.39 14.08 1.13
C LEU A 377 -19.71 13.92 2.46
N LEU A 378 -20.38 13.29 3.42
CA LEU A 378 -19.81 12.79 4.65
C LEU A 378 -19.63 11.28 4.55
N LEU A 379 -18.42 10.79 4.83
CA LEU A 379 -18.07 9.37 4.85
C LEU A 379 -17.35 9.07 6.15
N ALA A 380 -17.92 8.21 6.99
CA ALA A 380 -17.33 7.79 8.25
C ALA A 380 -17.19 6.28 8.31
N SER A 381 -16.16 5.75 8.98
CA SER A 381 -16.00 4.33 9.21
C SER A 381 -15.34 4.04 10.54
N VAL A 382 -15.65 2.85 11.07
CA VAL A 382 -14.98 2.22 12.21
C VAL A 382 -14.56 0.84 11.76
N GLU A 383 -13.30 0.47 12.00
CA GLU A 383 -12.73 -0.84 11.68
C GLU A 383 -12.08 -1.45 12.92
N LEU A 384 -12.28 -2.73 13.13
CA LEU A 384 -11.57 -3.57 14.11
C LEU A 384 -10.70 -4.55 13.34
N TYR A 385 -9.51 -4.85 13.83
CA TYR A 385 -8.59 -5.77 13.19
C TYR A 385 -7.73 -6.53 14.18
N HIS A 386 -7.34 -7.72 13.75
CA HIS A 386 -6.46 -8.63 14.45
C HIS A 386 -5.49 -9.28 13.48
N THR A 387 -4.25 -9.49 13.89
CA THR A 387 -3.28 -10.31 13.18
C THR A 387 -2.57 -11.23 14.17
N ASP A 388 -2.56 -12.51 13.87
CA ASP A 388 -1.84 -13.51 14.66
C ASP A 388 -0.34 -13.23 14.71
N THR A 389 0.32 -13.84 15.66
CA THR A 389 1.74 -13.63 15.97
C THR A 389 2.64 -13.87 14.76
N TRP A 390 2.41 -14.94 14.01
CA TRP A 390 3.25 -15.33 12.88
C TRP A 390 2.70 -14.91 11.51
N MET A 391 1.63 -14.16 11.46
CA MET A 391 1.05 -13.68 10.21
C MET A 391 2.07 -12.90 9.37
N TYR A 392 2.14 -13.15 8.07
CA TYR A 392 3.09 -12.57 7.09
C TYR A 392 4.54 -12.99 7.27
N ASN A 393 4.89 -13.73 8.30
CA ASN A 393 6.25 -14.12 8.61
C ASN A 393 6.62 -15.46 7.96
N ARG A 394 7.89 -15.66 7.68
CA ARG A 394 8.43 -16.89 7.14
C ARG A 394 9.88 -17.03 7.54
N TRP A 395 10.34 -18.26 7.72
CA TRP A 395 11.76 -18.51 8.00
C TRP A 395 12.66 -18.22 6.77
N GLN A 396 12.15 -18.43 5.55
CA GLN A 396 12.84 -18.09 4.31
C GLN A 396 12.68 -16.59 4.00
N PRO A 397 13.73 -15.80 3.92
CA PRO A 397 13.64 -14.36 3.72
C PRO A 397 12.89 -13.95 2.44
N LEU A 398 13.07 -14.70 1.35
CA LEU A 398 12.41 -14.41 0.07
C LEU A 398 10.93 -14.81 0.04
N LEU A 399 10.44 -15.61 1.01
CA LEU A 399 9.04 -16.05 1.06
C LEU A 399 8.18 -15.27 2.07
N THR A 400 8.73 -14.31 2.78
CA THR A 400 7.94 -13.41 3.66
C THR A 400 6.96 -12.58 2.83
N PHE A 401 5.76 -12.29 3.38
CA PHE A 401 4.80 -11.40 2.73
C PHE A 401 5.17 -9.93 2.91
N THR A 402 6.27 -9.56 2.26
CA THR A 402 6.81 -8.19 2.27
C THR A 402 7.07 -7.68 0.86
N ASN A 403 6.83 -6.39 0.65
CA ASN A 403 7.32 -5.64 -0.50
C ASN A 403 8.59 -4.91 -0.10
N ARG A 404 9.74 -5.38 -0.56
CA ARG A 404 11.03 -4.73 -0.34
C ARG A 404 11.29 -3.75 -1.47
N ILE A 405 11.57 -2.51 -1.10
CA ILE A 405 11.95 -1.47 -2.06
C ILE A 405 13.30 -0.86 -1.68
N TYR A 406 14.00 -0.35 -2.69
CA TYR A 406 15.17 0.47 -2.45
C TYR A 406 14.77 1.80 -1.87
N THR A 407 15.51 2.19 -0.84
CA THR A 407 15.43 3.51 -0.26
C THR A 407 16.81 4.13 -0.25
N LYS A 408 16.88 5.44 -0.09
CA LYS A 408 18.15 6.09 0.06
C LYS A 408 18.78 5.72 1.39
N SER A 409 20.09 5.43 1.36
CA SER A 409 20.91 5.28 2.55
C SER A 409 21.39 6.63 3.07
N GLU A 410 21.74 6.68 4.36
CA GLU A 410 22.45 7.81 4.96
C GLU A 410 23.87 7.97 4.40
N LEU A 411 24.47 6.89 3.90
CA LEU A 411 25.79 6.92 3.30
C LEU A 411 25.71 7.44 1.85
N PRO A 412 26.54 8.42 1.48
CA PRO A 412 26.56 8.93 0.10
C PRO A 412 26.76 7.80 -0.91
N GLY A 413 25.88 7.76 -1.93
CA GLY A 413 25.97 6.79 -3.03
C GLY A 413 25.51 5.38 -2.70
N SER A 414 25.08 5.08 -1.47
CA SER A 414 24.55 3.78 -1.10
C SER A 414 23.01 3.79 -1.05
N ARG A 415 22.42 2.59 -1.08
CA ARG A 415 20.98 2.38 -0.97
C ARG A 415 20.71 1.33 0.10
N ASP A 416 19.71 1.60 0.92
CA ASP A 416 19.17 0.66 1.88
C ASP A 416 17.87 0.06 1.37
N PHE A 417 17.35 -0.93 2.07
CA PHE A 417 16.05 -1.51 1.78
C PHE A 417 15.06 -1.14 2.86
N THR A 418 13.82 -0.99 2.45
CA THR A 418 12.69 -0.93 3.37
C THR A 418 11.73 -2.06 3.03
N ASP A 419 11.42 -2.89 4.03
CA ASP A 419 10.43 -3.94 3.94
C ASP A 419 9.09 -3.38 4.42
N TYR A 420 8.12 -3.33 3.50
CA TYR A 420 6.75 -3.01 3.84
C TYR A 420 5.95 -4.31 3.92
N PRO A 421 5.14 -4.53 4.97
CA PRO A 421 4.19 -5.63 4.99
C PRO A 421 3.28 -5.55 3.76
N LEU A 422 2.96 -6.68 3.15
CA LEU A 422 1.97 -6.71 2.06
C LEU A 422 0.57 -6.46 2.58
N GLY A 423 0.20 -7.11 3.69
CA GLY A 423 -1.09 -6.95 4.34
C GLY A 423 -1.13 -5.76 5.29
N PHE A 424 -1.48 -6.03 6.55
CA PHE A 424 -1.65 -4.95 7.52
C PHE A 424 -0.36 -4.14 7.72
N LYS A 425 -0.48 -2.82 7.63
CA LYS A 425 0.68 -1.90 7.55
C LYS A 425 1.65 -1.95 8.74
N TYR A 426 1.22 -2.43 9.91
CA TYR A 426 2.08 -2.60 11.07
C TYR A 426 2.54 -4.05 11.28
N GLY A 427 2.19 -4.95 10.35
CA GLY A 427 2.60 -6.35 10.36
C GLY A 427 1.73 -7.24 11.22
N SER A 428 2.38 -8.16 11.93
CA SER A 428 1.76 -9.22 12.73
C SER A 428 1.68 -8.88 14.22
N ASP A 429 1.11 -9.81 14.98
CA ASP A 429 1.10 -9.84 16.44
C ASP A 429 0.39 -8.63 17.07
N LEU A 430 -0.80 -8.28 16.55
CA LEU A 430 -1.49 -7.08 17.03
C LEU A 430 -3.02 -7.18 17.03
N ASN A 431 -3.60 -6.34 17.89
CA ASN A 431 -5.03 -6.02 17.92
C ASN A 431 -5.21 -4.51 17.82
N GLY A 432 -6.24 -4.07 17.10
CA GLY A 432 -6.48 -2.65 17.03
C GLY A 432 -7.82 -2.26 16.43
N PHE A 433 -8.02 -0.95 16.37
CA PHE A 433 -9.16 -0.35 15.70
C PHE A 433 -8.79 0.98 15.06
N SER A 434 -9.57 1.39 14.08
CA SER A 434 -9.46 2.70 13.48
C SER A 434 -10.82 3.37 13.32
N ILE A 435 -10.83 4.70 13.44
CA ILE A 435 -11.97 5.55 13.15
C ILE A 435 -11.55 6.53 12.07
N MET A 436 -12.37 6.66 11.04
CA MET A 436 -12.14 7.62 9.97
C MET A 436 -13.40 8.45 9.72
N ALA A 437 -13.22 9.72 9.41
CA ALA A 437 -14.28 10.59 8.92
C ALA A 437 -13.74 11.52 7.83
N ASN A 438 -14.45 11.59 6.71
CA ASN A 438 -14.15 12.48 5.59
C ASN A 438 -15.35 13.37 5.30
N ALA A 439 -15.09 14.65 5.06
CA ALA A 439 -16.07 15.59 4.53
C ALA A 439 -15.52 16.15 3.22
N ILE A 440 -16.24 15.95 2.10
CA ILE A 440 -15.83 16.41 0.78
C ILE A 440 -16.95 17.30 0.24
N MET A 441 -16.64 18.57 0.01
CA MET A 441 -17.60 19.59 -0.45
C MET A 441 -17.56 19.75 -1.96
N THR A 442 -18.62 20.25 -2.54
CA THR A 442 -18.75 20.48 -4.01
C THR A 442 -17.72 21.48 -4.56
N ASN A 443 -17.20 22.38 -3.75
CA ASN A 443 -16.12 23.30 -4.13
C ASN A 443 -14.71 22.67 -4.03
N GLY A 444 -14.63 21.35 -3.73
CA GLY A 444 -13.39 20.61 -3.60
C GLY A 444 -12.68 20.75 -2.25
N LEU A 445 -13.24 21.51 -1.29
CA LEU A 445 -12.71 21.50 0.07
C LEU A 445 -12.90 20.12 0.67
N SER A 446 -11.83 19.54 1.20
CA SER A 446 -11.88 18.26 1.90
C SER A 446 -11.24 18.34 3.28
N ILE A 447 -11.83 17.60 4.21
CA ILE A 447 -11.33 17.42 5.58
C ILE A 447 -11.37 15.91 5.86
N SER A 448 -10.23 15.37 6.29
CA SER A 448 -10.11 13.95 6.67
C SER A 448 -9.58 13.86 8.09
N PHE A 449 -10.28 13.10 8.91
CA PHE A 449 -9.88 12.73 10.27
C PHE A 449 -9.63 11.24 10.33
N VAL A 450 -8.56 10.83 11.02
CA VAL A 450 -8.21 9.43 11.27
C VAL A 450 -7.69 9.30 12.69
N TYR A 451 -8.26 8.34 13.43
CA TYR A 451 -7.70 7.88 14.68
C TYR A 451 -7.44 6.38 14.58
N GLU A 452 -6.24 5.95 14.92
CA GLU A 452 -5.82 4.54 14.95
C GLU A 452 -5.27 4.22 16.33
N HIS A 453 -5.73 3.10 16.88
CA HIS A 453 -5.20 2.52 18.09
C HIS A 453 -4.84 1.06 17.83
N PHE A 454 -3.65 0.64 18.25
CA PHE A 454 -3.30 -0.77 18.26
C PHE A 454 -2.41 -1.12 19.46
N LYS A 455 -2.48 -2.38 19.82
CA LYS A 455 -1.64 -3.04 20.79
C LYS A 455 -0.86 -4.12 20.05
N GLN A 456 0.48 -4.06 20.07
CA GLN A 456 1.38 -4.98 19.39
C GLN A 456 2.23 -5.76 20.39
N GLY A 457 2.43 -7.05 20.13
CA GLY A 457 3.30 -7.92 20.90
C GLY A 457 4.78 -7.79 20.49
N GLU A 458 5.57 -8.81 20.82
CA GLU A 458 7.00 -8.80 20.62
C GLU A 458 7.45 -9.31 19.25
N VAL A 459 6.60 -10.09 18.58
CA VAL A 459 6.95 -10.70 17.30
C VAL A 459 6.71 -9.71 16.15
N THR A 460 7.70 -9.57 15.32
CA THR A 460 7.67 -8.69 14.14
C THR A 460 8.05 -9.49 12.89
N LEU A 461 7.87 -8.91 11.71
CA LEU A 461 8.31 -9.52 10.44
C LEU A 461 9.81 -9.84 10.37
N LYS A 462 10.60 -9.33 11.31
CA LYS A 462 12.04 -9.59 11.42
C LYS A 462 12.38 -10.62 12.49
N THR A 463 11.39 -11.02 13.28
CA THR A 463 11.58 -12.06 14.30
C THR A 463 11.76 -13.40 13.60
N PRO A 464 12.90 -14.08 13.75
CA PRO A 464 13.07 -15.41 13.19
C PRO A 464 12.13 -16.40 13.90
N TYR A 465 11.72 -17.44 13.22
CA TYR A 465 11.07 -18.58 13.86
C TYR A 465 12.02 -19.14 14.93
N LEU A 466 11.54 -19.26 16.16
CA LEU A 466 12.36 -19.55 17.35
C LEU A 466 13.16 -20.87 17.29
N ASN A 467 12.74 -21.84 16.48
CA ASN A 467 13.32 -23.17 16.44
C ASN A 467 14.08 -23.49 15.14
N MET A 468 14.49 -22.45 14.40
CA MET A 468 15.27 -22.61 13.17
C MET A 468 16.78 -22.42 13.37
N GLU A 469 17.26 -22.65 14.57
CA GLU A 469 18.68 -22.84 14.82
C GLU A 469 19.05 -24.23 14.30
N GLU A 470 19.64 -24.22 13.11
CA GLU A 470 20.29 -25.33 12.40
C GLU A 470 19.47 -26.64 12.25
N PRO A 471 19.16 -27.07 11.03
CA PRO A 471 18.83 -28.45 10.84
C PRO A 471 20.09 -29.27 11.16
N GLU A 472 20.17 -29.81 12.35
CA GLU A 472 21.01 -30.96 12.58
C GLU A 472 20.55 -32.03 11.59
N ASP A 473 21.44 -32.53 10.79
CA ASP A 473 21.44 -33.64 9.84
C ASP A 473 20.13 -34.34 9.38
N ASP A 474 18.98 -34.01 9.96
CA ASP A 474 17.67 -34.54 9.57
C ASP A 474 16.64 -33.40 9.33
N PRO A 475 16.36 -33.07 8.05
CA PRO A 475 15.36 -32.05 7.69
C PRO A 475 13.91 -32.43 8.05
N GLY A 476 13.69 -33.53 8.75
CA GLY A 476 12.36 -34.05 9.10
C GLY A 476 11.78 -33.62 10.45
N GLU A 477 12.58 -33.01 11.34
CA GLU A 477 12.13 -32.61 12.67
C GLU A 477 12.21 -31.09 12.92
N PHE A 478 11.48 -30.30 12.12
CA PHE A 478 11.21 -28.92 12.51
C PHE A 478 10.15 -28.90 13.63
N THR A 479 10.53 -28.43 14.80
CA THR A 479 9.55 -28.06 15.83
C THR A 479 8.92 -26.74 15.42
N ALA A 480 7.62 -26.74 15.12
CA ALA A 480 6.88 -25.50 14.85
C ALA A 480 6.98 -24.56 16.07
N PRO A 481 7.12 -23.25 15.86
CA PRO A 481 6.81 -22.28 16.91
C PRO A 481 5.41 -22.52 17.46
N GLU A 482 5.18 -22.19 18.73
CA GLU A 482 3.86 -22.30 19.31
C GLU A 482 2.81 -21.49 18.52
N ASP A 483 1.61 -22.03 18.36
CA ASP A 483 0.46 -21.34 17.77
C ASP A 483 -0.03 -20.28 18.74
N TRP A 484 0.34 -19.03 18.47
CA TRP A 484 -0.12 -17.89 19.28
C TRP A 484 -1.07 -17.01 18.47
N SER A 485 -2.23 -16.75 19.01
CA SER A 485 -3.18 -15.84 18.38
C SER A 485 -2.80 -14.35 18.56
N GLY A 486 -1.78 -14.04 19.40
CA GLY A 486 -1.29 -12.68 19.62
C GLY A 486 -2.29 -11.70 20.29
N PRO A 487 -1.82 -10.51 20.68
CA PRO A 487 -0.43 -10.12 20.81
C PRO A 487 0.25 -10.80 22.01
N VAL A 488 1.49 -11.27 21.83
CA VAL A 488 2.24 -12.05 22.81
C VAL A 488 3.37 -11.26 23.44
N GLY A 489 3.83 -11.72 24.63
CA GLY A 489 4.94 -11.12 25.36
C GLY A 489 4.61 -9.73 25.95
N GLU A 490 5.64 -8.90 26.08
CA GLU A 490 5.48 -7.52 26.54
C GLU A 490 4.89 -6.66 25.43
N THR A 491 3.63 -6.32 25.57
CA THR A 491 2.89 -5.58 24.55
C THR A 491 3.06 -4.08 24.67
N VAL A 492 3.05 -3.39 23.53
CA VAL A 492 3.14 -1.93 23.44
C VAL A 492 1.91 -1.34 22.76
N ASN A 493 1.47 -0.18 23.24
CA ASN A 493 0.32 0.53 22.69
C ASN A 493 0.75 1.67 21.78
N ALA A 494 0.02 1.84 20.67
CA ALA A 494 0.17 3.00 19.78
C ALA A 494 -1.17 3.71 19.62
N ASN A 495 -1.12 5.03 19.62
CA ASN A 495 -2.24 5.90 19.28
C ASN A 495 -1.76 6.90 18.24
N ILE A 496 -2.49 7.02 17.15
CA ILE A 496 -2.16 7.89 16.02
C ILE A 496 -3.40 8.67 15.64
N LEU A 497 -3.31 9.99 15.76
CA LEU A 497 -4.36 10.89 15.30
C LEU A 497 -3.84 11.69 14.11
N LYS A 498 -4.63 11.75 13.03
CA LYS A 498 -4.32 12.54 11.84
C LYS A 498 -5.53 13.39 11.46
N LEU A 499 -5.26 14.64 11.10
CA LEU A 499 -6.24 15.55 10.55
C LEU A 499 -5.63 16.21 9.32
N ASN A 500 -6.27 16.03 8.17
CA ASN A 500 -5.83 16.61 6.91
C ASN A 500 -6.93 17.58 6.43
N MET A 501 -6.52 18.73 5.93
CA MET A 501 -7.40 19.72 5.32
C MET A 501 -6.81 20.17 3.99
N MET A 502 -7.66 20.25 2.98
CA MET A 502 -7.29 20.71 1.64
C MET A 502 -8.35 21.66 1.10
N ILE A 503 -7.90 22.81 0.60
CA ILE A 503 -8.74 23.87 0.04
C ILE A 503 -8.22 24.21 -1.35
N PRO A 504 -8.84 23.72 -2.43
CA PRO A 504 -8.49 24.10 -3.79
C PRO A 504 -9.04 25.50 -4.11
N TYR A 505 -8.25 26.30 -4.79
CA TYR A 505 -8.68 27.60 -5.32
C TYR A 505 -7.97 27.87 -6.65
N ARG A 506 -8.66 27.72 -7.76
CA ARG A 506 -8.08 27.79 -9.11
C ARG A 506 -6.90 26.80 -9.24
N ASN A 507 -5.72 27.28 -9.63
CA ASN A 507 -4.50 26.49 -9.75
C ASN A 507 -3.77 26.29 -8.41
N PHE A 508 -4.28 26.88 -7.32
CA PHE A 508 -3.70 26.74 -5.99
C PHE A 508 -4.43 25.69 -5.18
N THR A 509 -3.68 25.01 -4.33
CA THR A 509 -4.24 24.18 -3.26
C THR A 509 -3.54 24.55 -1.97
N PHE A 510 -4.30 25.00 -1.00
CA PHE A 510 -3.85 25.23 0.37
C PHE A 510 -4.19 24.03 1.20
N GLY A 511 -3.30 23.61 2.07
CA GLY A 511 -3.62 22.51 2.96
C GLY A 511 -2.71 22.44 4.18
N SER A 512 -3.10 21.58 5.10
CA SER A 512 -2.32 21.27 6.29
C SER A 512 -2.62 19.84 6.73
N ASP A 513 -1.55 19.11 7.03
CA ASP A 513 -1.62 17.79 7.64
C ASP A 513 -1.18 17.94 9.10
N PHE A 514 -2.01 17.55 10.03
CA PHE A 514 -1.68 17.43 11.45
C PHE A 514 -1.60 15.97 11.84
N SER A 515 -0.59 15.61 12.63
CA SER A 515 -0.44 14.25 13.17
C SER A 515 0.02 14.31 14.62
N LEU A 516 -0.55 13.42 15.45
CA LEU A 516 -0.17 13.22 16.84
C LEU A 516 0.05 11.73 17.08
N TYR A 517 1.20 11.38 17.65
CA TYR A 517 1.62 10.01 17.95
C TYR A 517 1.94 9.90 19.44
N PHE A 518 1.35 8.91 20.12
CA PHE A 518 1.63 8.67 21.54
C PHE A 518 1.40 7.21 21.92
N GLY A 519 2.08 6.76 22.97
CA GLY A 519 2.05 5.39 23.45
C GLY A 519 3.43 4.75 23.50
N ASP A 520 3.53 3.61 24.16
CA ASP A 520 4.79 2.90 24.42
C ASP A 520 5.46 2.38 23.15
N TYR A 521 4.67 2.15 22.10
CA TYR A 521 5.18 1.75 20.78
C TYR A 521 6.23 2.73 20.24
N PHE A 522 5.98 4.04 20.37
CA PHE A 522 6.90 5.06 19.87
C PHE A 522 8.12 5.23 20.76
N LYS A 523 7.99 4.92 22.05
CA LYS A 523 9.10 4.86 22.98
C LYS A 523 10.03 3.68 22.65
N LYS A 524 9.48 2.48 22.49
CA LYS A 524 10.24 1.25 22.18
C LYS A 524 10.92 1.31 20.82
N ASN A 525 10.20 1.77 19.80
CA ASN A 525 10.65 1.79 18.40
C ASN A 525 11.33 3.09 17.95
N GLY A 526 11.32 4.14 18.74
CA GLY A 526 11.89 5.44 18.35
C GLY A 526 12.55 6.22 19.47
N GLY A 527 12.51 5.72 20.72
CA GLY A 527 13.08 6.40 21.89
C GLY A 527 12.31 7.65 22.35
N TYR A 528 11.07 7.84 21.91
CA TYR A 528 10.28 9.03 22.22
C TYR A 528 9.52 8.88 23.54
N GLU A 529 9.95 9.58 24.57
CA GLU A 529 9.33 9.58 25.90
C GLU A 529 8.03 10.42 25.95
N LYS A 530 7.87 11.37 25.05
CA LYS A 530 6.74 12.31 25.01
C LYS A 530 5.91 12.11 23.74
N PRO A 531 4.62 12.52 23.74
CA PRO A 531 3.84 12.57 22.53
C PRO A 531 4.52 13.37 21.43
N ILE A 532 4.50 12.84 20.20
CA ILE A 532 5.08 13.48 19.03
C ILE A 532 3.96 14.16 18.28
N PHE A 533 4.04 15.47 18.09
CA PHE A 533 3.16 16.16 17.17
C PHE A 533 3.90 16.65 15.93
N GLU A 534 3.17 16.76 14.84
CA GLU A 534 3.67 17.25 13.58
C GLU A 534 2.56 18.03 12.86
N ILE A 535 2.88 19.22 12.38
CA ILE A 535 2.00 20.06 11.56
C ILE A 535 2.72 20.36 10.26
N ARG A 536 2.07 20.11 9.12
CA ARG A 536 2.63 20.26 7.79
C ARG A 536 1.75 21.16 6.91
N PRO A 537 1.78 22.49 7.10
CA PRO A 537 1.11 23.40 6.18
C PRO A 537 1.82 23.38 4.83
N TYR A 538 1.05 23.43 3.75
CA TYR A 538 1.56 23.47 2.39
C TYR A 538 0.74 24.37 1.49
N LEU A 539 1.40 24.85 0.44
CA LEU A 539 0.79 25.52 -0.70
C LEU A 539 1.23 24.80 -1.96
N SER A 540 0.30 24.31 -2.75
CA SER A 540 0.59 23.71 -4.05
C SER A 540 0.09 24.64 -5.16
N TYR A 541 0.89 24.79 -6.20
CA TYR A 541 0.53 25.50 -7.42
C TYR A 541 0.81 24.61 -8.63
N VAL A 542 -0.16 24.55 -9.54
CA VAL A 542 -0.04 23.78 -10.81
C VAL A 542 0.02 24.78 -11.94
N PHE A 543 1.12 24.68 -12.72
CA PHE A 543 1.33 25.49 -13.92
C PHE A 543 0.74 24.81 -15.14
#